data_f3bb84fafbc761193667c77d6ed1365c
#
_entry.id   f3bb84fafbc761193667c77d6ed1365c
#
_cell.length_a   1.000
_cell.length_b   1.000
_cell.length_c   1.000
_cell.angle_alpha   90.00
_cell.angle_beta   90.00
_cell.angle_gamma   90.00
#
_symmetry.space_group_name_H-M   'P 1'
#
loop_
_entity.id
_entity.type
_entity.pdbx_description
1 polymer ?
#
loop_
_entity_poly.entity_id
_entity_poly.type
_entity_poly.pdbx_seq_one_letter_code
_entity_poly.pdbx_strand_id
1 'polypeptide(L)'
;SKLDEIAQTSIKISNSLKGDESLSKADIIQDKVSTDVKIPFSDVSIEEKKEIMSEASKAASLKEVTSTTVSYSDSQSQEVILSSEGTSIEMNTNRVAMFLNAAASDGTMMQIGHNSIGGVKGFEAISDEDIEAFGRKIGEKAVRLLKAESAPSGRFPIIADPNLTGVFVHEALGHAVEGDLILQNDSILKDKLGSKIG
;
A
#
# COMPACT_ATOMS: atom_id res chain seq x y z
N SER A 1 -10.40 0.74 -36.06
CA SER A 1 -10.90 1.18 -34.75
C SER A 1 -9.93 2.18 -34.12
N LYS A 2 -10.33 2.94 -33.12
CA LYS A 2 -9.44 3.84 -32.40
C LYS A 2 -8.24 3.11 -31.77
N LEU A 3 -8.42 1.84 -31.42
CA LEU A 3 -7.34 0.98 -30.92
C LEU A 3 -6.30 0.69 -31.99
N ASP A 4 -6.72 0.47 -33.24
CA ASP A 4 -5.78 0.22 -34.36
C ASP A 4 -4.93 1.47 -34.64
N GLU A 5 -5.51 2.66 -34.57
CA GLU A 5 -4.76 3.92 -34.73
C GLU A 5 -3.72 4.12 -33.61
N ILE A 6 -4.10 3.81 -32.37
CA ILE A 6 -3.20 3.90 -31.21
C ILE A 6 -2.04 2.89 -31.40
N ALA A 7 -2.35 1.64 -31.74
CA ALA A 7 -1.34 0.62 -31.98
C ALA A 7 -0.37 1.02 -33.11
N GLN A 8 -0.89 1.51 -34.24
CA GLN A 8 -0.07 1.97 -35.35
C GLN A 8 0.80 3.16 -34.98
N THR A 9 0.27 4.08 -34.20
CA THR A 9 1.03 5.24 -33.71
C THR A 9 2.15 4.82 -32.78
N SER A 10 1.88 3.89 -31.85
CA SER A 10 2.89 3.34 -30.94
C SER A 10 4.02 2.63 -31.69
N ILE A 11 3.70 1.84 -32.73
CA ILE A 11 4.70 1.19 -33.59
C ILE A 11 5.56 2.24 -34.32
N LYS A 12 4.95 3.30 -34.85
CA LYS A 12 5.72 4.35 -35.53
C LYS A 12 6.66 5.08 -34.58
N ILE A 13 6.21 5.39 -33.35
CA ILE A 13 7.05 6.01 -32.33
C ILE A 13 8.20 5.08 -31.96
N SER A 14 7.92 3.83 -31.64
CA SER A 14 8.94 2.84 -31.29
C SER A 14 10.01 2.71 -32.39
N ASN A 15 9.61 2.64 -33.66
CA ASN A 15 10.54 2.55 -34.80
C ASN A 15 11.36 3.84 -35.04
N SER A 16 10.93 4.96 -34.48
CA SER A 16 11.67 6.25 -34.58
C SER A 16 12.72 6.39 -33.45
N LEU A 17 12.62 5.62 -32.40
CA LEU A 17 13.60 5.59 -31.33
C LEU A 17 14.77 4.70 -31.74
N LYS A 18 15.99 5.23 -31.64
CA LYS A 18 17.20 4.45 -31.85
C LYS A 18 17.61 3.84 -30.51
N GLY A 19 17.48 2.52 -30.37
CA GLY A 19 17.95 1.74 -29.25
C GLY A 19 18.22 0.31 -29.70
N ASP A 20 19.28 -0.29 -29.17
CA ASP A 20 19.64 -1.70 -29.40
C ASP A 20 19.16 -2.58 -28.20
N GLU A 21 18.14 -2.11 -27.50
CA GLU A 21 17.64 -2.82 -26.33
C GLU A 21 16.79 -4.01 -26.76
N SER A 22 17.13 -5.17 -26.22
CA SER A 22 16.33 -6.38 -26.37
C SER A 22 15.73 -6.78 -25.03
N LEU A 23 14.46 -7.15 -25.05
CA LEU A 23 13.81 -7.74 -23.88
C LEU A 23 14.38 -9.14 -23.64
N SER A 24 14.62 -9.46 -22.36
CA SER A 24 14.97 -10.81 -21.97
C SER A 24 13.83 -11.77 -22.28
N LYS A 25 14.16 -12.98 -22.69
CA LYS A 25 13.16 -14.04 -22.86
C LYS A 25 12.53 -14.37 -21.52
N ALA A 26 11.21 -14.37 -21.48
CA ALA A 26 10.41 -14.82 -20.35
C ALA A 26 9.58 -16.03 -20.75
N ASP A 27 9.22 -16.85 -19.77
CA ASP A 27 8.30 -17.96 -20.00
C ASP A 27 6.90 -17.43 -20.37
N ILE A 28 6.26 -18.13 -21.28
CA ILE A 28 4.87 -17.82 -21.66
C ILE A 28 3.97 -18.24 -20.51
N ILE A 29 3.19 -17.30 -20.01
CA ILE A 29 2.22 -17.52 -18.95
C ILE A 29 0.81 -17.39 -19.51
N GLN A 30 -0.02 -18.41 -19.28
CA GLN A 30 -1.46 -18.38 -19.57
C GLN A 30 -2.19 -18.70 -18.27
N ASP A 31 -2.81 -17.70 -17.68
CA ASP A 31 -3.43 -17.85 -16.36
C ASP A 31 -4.62 -16.91 -16.18
N LYS A 32 -5.50 -17.31 -15.27
CA LYS A 32 -6.62 -16.50 -14.78
C LYS A 32 -6.63 -16.51 -13.27
N VAL A 33 -6.34 -15.37 -12.68
CA VAL A 33 -6.22 -15.18 -11.23
C VAL A 33 -7.35 -14.28 -10.72
N SER A 34 -7.98 -14.68 -9.64
CA SER A 34 -9.01 -13.88 -8.98
C SER A 34 -8.76 -13.85 -7.49
N THR A 35 -9.04 -12.69 -6.87
CA THR A 35 -9.05 -12.59 -5.42
C THR A 35 -10.11 -13.52 -4.84
N ASP A 36 -9.76 -14.29 -3.82
CA ASP A 36 -10.73 -15.05 -3.01
C ASP A 36 -11.53 -14.06 -2.14
N VAL A 37 -12.84 -13.98 -2.39
CA VAL A 37 -13.75 -13.02 -1.78
C VAL A 37 -14.86 -13.78 -1.08
N LYS A 38 -14.96 -13.59 0.24
CA LYS A 38 -16.07 -14.16 1.04
C LYS A 38 -17.28 -13.26 1.05
N ILE A 39 -17.07 -11.95 1.18
CA ILE A 39 -18.13 -10.94 1.23
C ILE A 39 -17.87 -9.91 0.12
N PRO A 40 -18.60 -9.99 -1.01
CA PRO A 40 -18.50 -9.01 -2.09
C PRO A 40 -18.87 -7.60 -1.61
N PHE A 41 -18.18 -6.58 -2.11
CA PHE A 41 -18.46 -5.17 -1.73
C PHE A 41 -19.85 -4.70 -2.13
N SER A 42 -20.44 -5.32 -3.17
CA SER A 42 -21.82 -5.07 -3.62
C SER A 42 -22.88 -5.52 -2.63
N ASP A 43 -22.55 -6.50 -1.77
CA ASP A 43 -23.48 -7.11 -0.83
C ASP A 43 -23.54 -6.33 0.49
N VAL A 44 -22.67 -5.31 0.63
CA VAL A 44 -22.58 -4.46 1.83
C VAL A 44 -23.10 -3.06 1.49
N SER A 45 -24.14 -2.64 2.20
CA SER A 45 -24.73 -1.32 2.01
C SER A 45 -23.77 -0.19 2.43
N ILE A 46 -24.01 1.01 1.89
CA ILE A 46 -23.22 2.17 2.28
C ILE A 46 -23.48 2.56 3.75
N GLU A 47 -24.66 2.23 4.24
CA GLU A 47 -25.06 2.44 5.64
C GLU A 47 -24.24 1.57 6.57
N GLU A 48 -24.07 0.27 6.28
CA GLU A 48 -23.23 -0.63 7.07
C GLU A 48 -21.76 -0.19 7.05
N LYS A 49 -21.25 0.22 5.90
CA LYS A 49 -19.87 0.78 5.80
C LYS A 49 -19.73 2.02 6.68
N LYS A 50 -20.70 2.92 6.69
CA LYS A 50 -20.71 4.11 7.56
C LYS A 50 -20.82 3.77 9.04
N GLU A 51 -21.59 2.75 9.41
CA GLU A 51 -21.72 2.30 10.80
C GLU A 51 -20.40 1.83 11.35
N ILE A 52 -19.67 0.98 10.61
CA ILE A 52 -18.34 0.50 10.99
C ILE A 52 -17.34 1.68 11.14
N MET A 53 -17.35 2.62 10.19
CA MET A 53 -16.49 3.82 10.29
C MET A 53 -16.85 4.68 11.50
N SER A 54 -18.14 4.83 11.80
CA SER A 54 -18.62 5.56 12.97
C SER A 54 -18.22 4.87 14.27
N GLU A 55 -18.29 3.55 14.33
CA GLU A 55 -17.85 2.75 15.48
C GLU A 55 -16.34 2.95 15.73
N ALA A 56 -15.50 2.80 14.72
CA ALA A 56 -14.06 3.04 14.83
C ALA A 56 -13.75 4.48 15.33
N SER A 57 -14.44 5.46 14.75
CA SER A 57 -14.31 6.88 15.16
C SER A 57 -14.69 7.11 16.62
N LYS A 58 -15.84 6.57 17.05
CA LYS A 58 -16.31 6.68 18.44
C LYS A 58 -15.34 6.01 19.41
N ALA A 59 -14.86 4.82 19.08
CA ALA A 59 -13.91 4.09 19.92
C ALA A 59 -12.56 4.82 20.08
N ALA A 60 -12.13 5.57 19.06
CA ALA A 60 -10.93 6.38 19.10
C ALA A 60 -11.09 7.72 19.83
N SER A 61 -12.35 8.18 20.06
CA SER A 61 -12.66 9.48 20.65
C SER A 61 -12.50 9.49 22.18
N LEU A 62 -11.26 9.36 22.65
CA LEU A 62 -10.91 9.50 24.06
C LEU A 62 -10.95 10.96 24.49
N LYS A 63 -10.85 11.22 25.82
CA LYS A 63 -10.98 12.56 26.40
C LYS A 63 -10.06 13.62 25.75
N GLU A 64 -8.82 13.26 25.49
CA GLU A 64 -7.81 14.16 24.91
C GLU A 64 -7.84 14.19 23.36
N VAL A 65 -8.62 13.30 22.73
CA VAL A 65 -8.78 13.26 21.26
C VAL A 65 -9.75 14.36 20.85
N THR A 66 -9.28 15.31 20.07
CA THR A 66 -10.03 16.48 19.61
C THR A 66 -10.70 16.25 18.26
N SER A 67 -10.17 15.33 17.45
CA SER A 67 -10.78 14.95 16.17
C SER A 67 -10.35 13.55 15.73
N THR A 68 -11.24 12.92 14.97
CA THR A 68 -10.97 11.66 14.28
C THR A 68 -11.34 11.78 12.81
N THR A 69 -10.57 11.11 11.97
CA THR A 69 -10.88 10.98 10.54
C THR A 69 -10.79 9.51 10.16
N VAL A 70 -11.89 8.97 9.64
CA VAL A 70 -11.93 7.62 9.10
C VAL A 70 -12.16 7.68 7.60
N SER A 71 -11.33 6.99 6.84
CA SER A 71 -11.47 6.86 5.40
C SER A 71 -11.62 5.38 5.04
N TYR A 72 -12.60 5.06 4.22
CA TYR A 72 -12.82 3.73 3.67
C TYR A 72 -12.71 3.79 2.16
N SER A 73 -12.08 2.78 1.58
CA SER A 73 -12.05 2.62 0.14
C SER A 73 -12.13 1.13 -0.22
N ASP A 74 -12.93 0.81 -1.21
CA ASP A 74 -12.93 -0.49 -1.87
C ASP A 74 -12.77 -0.31 -3.38
N SER A 75 -12.21 -1.30 -4.03
CA SER A 75 -12.06 -1.31 -5.49
C SER A 75 -12.07 -2.73 -6.03
N GLN A 76 -12.64 -2.85 -7.23
CA GLN A 76 -12.55 -4.05 -8.06
C GLN A 76 -11.88 -3.67 -9.37
N SER A 77 -10.85 -4.38 -9.76
CA SER A 77 -10.18 -4.19 -11.04
C SER A 77 -10.13 -5.50 -11.82
N GLN A 78 -10.29 -5.39 -13.13
CA GLN A 78 -10.00 -6.45 -14.08
C GLN A 78 -8.87 -5.98 -14.98
N GLU A 79 -7.80 -6.73 -15.01
CA GLU A 79 -6.64 -6.47 -15.85
C GLU A 79 -6.43 -7.65 -16.80
N VAL A 80 -6.12 -7.34 -18.05
CA VAL A 80 -5.77 -8.35 -19.07
C VAL A 80 -4.40 -7.99 -19.64
N ILE A 81 -3.44 -8.88 -19.47
CA ILE A 81 -2.09 -8.73 -19.99
C ILE A 81 -1.93 -9.69 -21.17
N LEU A 82 -1.63 -9.14 -22.34
CA LEU A 82 -1.38 -9.91 -23.55
C LEU A 82 -0.01 -9.51 -24.12
N SER A 83 0.77 -10.49 -24.55
CA SER A 83 2.01 -10.24 -25.28
C SER A 83 2.02 -10.95 -26.63
N SER A 84 2.81 -10.42 -27.57
CA SER A 84 3.05 -11.06 -28.89
C SER A 84 3.77 -12.40 -28.78
N GLU A 85 4.38 -12.70 -27.65
CA GLU A 85 5.06 -13.96 -27.36
C GLU A 85 4.12 -15.08 -26.93
N GLY A 86 2.84 -14.73 -26.63
CA GLY A 86 1.79 -15.69 -26.28
C GLY A 86 1.34 -15.65 -24.81
N THR A 87 1.90 -14.78 -24.00
CA THR A 87 1.40 -14.55 -22.62
C THR A 87 -0.02 -14.01 -22.67
N SER A 88 -0.90 -14.58 -21.86
CA SER A 88 -2.30 -14.18 -21.69
C SER A 88 -2.70 -14.36 -20.24
N ILE A 89 -2.80 -13.26 -19.50
CA ILE A 89 -3.15 -13.28 -18.08
C ILE A 89 -4.39 -12.42 -17.88
N GLU A 90 -5.41 -12.96 -17.20
CA GLU A 90 -6.57 -12.22 -16.71
C GLU A 90 -6.50 -12.16 -15.18
N MET A 91 -6.50 -10.97 -14.62
CA MET A 91 -6.48 -10.76 -13.17
C MET A 91 -7.73 -10.00 -12.73
N ASN A 92 -8.47 -10.58 -11.77
CA ASN A 92 -9.59 -9.93 -11.11
C ASN A 92 -9.20 -9.66 -9.66
N THR A 93 -8.95 -8.40 -9.33
CA THR A 93 -8.41 -8.02 -8.02
C THR A 93 -9.42 -7.18 -7.25
N ASN A 94 -9.70 -7.61 -6.03
CA ASN A 94 -10.46 -6.85 -5.05
C ASN A 94 -9.51 -6.31 -3.98
N ARG A 95 -9.63 -5.02 -3.66
CA ARG A 95 -8.87 -4.37 -2.59
C ARG A 95 -9.81 -3.57 -1.71
N VAL A 96 -9.56 -3.62 -0.41
CA VAL A 96 -10.28 -2.82 0.58
C VAL A 96 -9.30 -2.28 1.60
N ALA A 97 -9.53 -1.06 2.06
CA ALA A 97 -8.78 -0.48 3.16
C ALA A 97 -9.65 0.48 3.97
N MET A 98 -9.45 0.48 5.28
CA MET A 98 -9.95 1.49 6.19
C MET A 98 -8.78 2.09 6.96
N PHE A 99 -8.68 3.41 6.94
CA PHE A 99 -7.67 4.20 7.63
C PHE A 99 -8.34 5.01 8.73
N LEU A 100 -7.74 5.07 9.90
CA LEU A 100 -8.19 5.95 10.98
C LEU A 100 -7.02 6.79 11.49
N ASN A 101 -7.28 8.08 11.62
CA ASN A 101 -6.41 9.04 12.28
C ASN A 101 -7.15 9.63 13.46
N ALA A 102 -6.51 9.71 14.63
CA ALA A 102 -6.99 10.37 15.81
C ALA A 102 -5.99 11.44 16.23
N ALA A 103 -6.43 12.70 16.30
CA ALA A 103 -5.62 13.81 16.78
C ALA A 103 -5.95 14.08 18.24
N ALA A 104 -4.96 13.97 19.12
CA ALA A 104 -5.07 14.33 20.55
C ALA A 104 -4.32 15.64 20.83
N SER A 105 -4.85 16.46 21.73
CA SER A 105 -4.23 17.73 22.15
C SER A 105 -4.38 17.95 23.64
N ASP A 106 -3.36 18.56 24.24
CA ASP A 106 -3.36 19.06 25.61
C ASP A 106 -3.52 20.60 25.68
N GLY A 107 -3.77 21.24 24.52
CA GLY A 107 -3.88 22.68 24.36
C GLY A 107 -2.57 23.38 24.01
N THR A 108 -1.41 22.74 24.15
CA THR A 108 -0.09 23.24 23.77
C THR A 108 0.53 22.43 22.65
N MET A 109 0.34 21.12 22.66
CA MET A 109 0.81 20.18 21.64
C MET A 109 -0.35 19.41 21.04
N MET A 110 -0.13 18.91 19.81
CA MET A 110 -1.00 17.98 19.14
C MET A 110 -0.18 16.79 18.65
N GLN A 111 -0.74 15.59 18.83
CA GLN A 111 -0.15 14.34 18.35
C GLN A 111 -1.20 13.49 17.63
N ILE A 112 -0.75 12.72 16.64
CA ILE A 112 -1.63 11.90 15.83
C ILE A 112 -1.30 10.43 16.03
N GLY A 113 -2.31 9.67 16.45
CA GLY A 113 -2.33 8.23 16.35
C GLY A 113 -2.97 7.84 15.02
N HIS A 114 -2.40 6.89 14.31
CA HIS A 114 -2.96 6.37 13.06
C HIS A 114 -2.70 4.89 12.90
N ASN A 115 -3.57 4.22 12.18
CA ASN A 115 -3.40 2.85 11.69
C ASN A 115 -4.40 2.58 10.56
N SER A 116 -4.21 1.42 9.89
CA SER A 116 -5.11 0.94 8.84
C SER A 116 -5.33 -0.56 8.96
N ILE A 117 -6.47 -1.00 8.44
CA ILE A 117 -6.80 -2.41 8.21
C ILE A 117 -7.28 -2.57 6.77
N GLY A 118 -7.16 -3.77 6.21
CA GLY A 118 -7.57 -4.06 4.84
C GLY A 118 -6.72 -5.13 4.18
N GLY A 119 -6.86 -5.27 2.87
CA GLY A 119 -6.12 -6.26 2.11
C GLY A 119 -6.64 -6.49 0.71
N VAL A 120 -6.06 -7.50 0.06
CA VAL A 120 -6.52 -8.03 -1.23
C VAL A 120 -7.54 -9.14 -0.92
N LYS A 121 -8.76 -8.74 -0.61
CA LYS A 121 -9.90 -9.57 -0.16
C LYS A 121 -11.21 -8.86 -0.44
N GLY A 122 -12.34 -9.45 -0.02
CA GLY A 122 -13.62 -8.79 0.07
C GLY A 122 -13.77 -7.97 1.37
N PHE A 123 -15.01 -7.64 1.71
CA PHE A 123 -15.34 -6.84 2.89
C PHE A 123 -14.97 -7.54 4.21
N GLU A 124 -14.84 -8.86 4.20
CA GLU A 124 -14.36 -9.65 5.34
C GLU A 124 -13.02 -9.17 5.90
N ALA A 125 -12.18 -8.51 5.10
CA ALA A 125 -10.93 -7.93 5.59
C ALA A 125 -11.13 -6.79 6.60
N ILE A 126 -12.34 -6.26 6.67
CA ILE A 126 -12.75 -5.24 7.65
C ILE A 126 -13.69 -5.84 8.68
N SER A 127 -14.70 -6.61 8.24
CA SER A 127 -15.75 -7.13 9.13
C SER A 127 -15.27 -8.23 10.09
N ASP A 128 -14.18 -8.92 9.77
CA ASP A 128 -13.57 -9.92 10.66
C ASP A 128 -12.71 -9.29 11.77
N GLU A 129 -12.48 -7.97 11.72
CA GLU A 129 -11.67 -7.24 12.70
C GLU A 129 -12.52 -6.72 13.88
N ASP A 130 -11.91 -6.65 15.06
CA ASP A 130 -12.50 -5.97 16.23
C ASP A 130 -12.37 -4.45 16.04
N ILE A 131 -13.40 -3.83 15.47
CA ILE A 131 -13.43 -2.41 15.12
C ILE A 131 -13.33 -1.51 16.35
N GLU A 132 -13.95 -1.89 17.46
CA GLU A 132 -13.85 -1.15 18.70
C GLU A 132 -12.41 -1.16 19.23
N ALA A 133 -11.77 -2.33 19.30
CA ALA A 133 -10.38 -2.44 19.73
C ALA A 133 -9.43 -1.73 18.79
N PHE A 134 -9.67 -1.79 17.45
CA PHE A 134 -8.90 -1.04 16.45
C PHE A 134 -8.95 0.46 16.71
N GLY A 135 -10.15 1.03 16.84
CA GLY A 135 -10.34 2.45 17.11
C GLY A 135 -9.72 2.89 18.43
N ARG A 136 -9.97 2.14 19.49
CA ARG A 136 -9.45 2.40 20.84
C ARG A 136 -7.91 2.48 20.86
N LYS A 137 -7.23 1.50 20.26
CA LYS A 137 -5.75 1.49 20.18
C LYS A 137 -5.18 2.73 19.51
N ILE A 138 -5.86 3.26 18.49
CA ILE A 138 -5.42 4.46 17.76
C ILE A 138 -5.59 5.71 18.63
N GLY A 139 -6.73 5.87 19.32
CA GLY A 139 -6.94 6.93 20.28
C GLY A 139 -5.92 6.89 21.42
N GLU A 140 -5.69 5.72 22.02
CA GLU A 140 -4.68 5.51 23.07
C GLU A 140 -3.26 5.83 22.56
N LYS A 141 -2.94 5.48 21.32
CA LYS A 141 -1.66 5.85 20.69
C LYS A 141 -1.49 7.37 20.62
N ALA A 142 -2.51 8.10 20.17
CA ALA A 142 -2.48 9.55 20.10
C ALA A 142 -2.26 10.19 21.49
N VAL A 143 -3.02 9.76 22.49
CA VAL A 143 -2.93 10.25 23.86
C VAL A 143 -1.57 9.91 24.50
N ARG A 144 -1.04 8.70 24.25
CA ARG A 144 0.29 8.30 24.73
C ARG A 144 1.40 9.17 24.13
N LEU A 145 1.29 9.54 22.85
CA LEU A 145 2.26 10.39 22.18
C LEU A 145 2.30 11.81 22.75
N LEU A 146 1.19 12.35 23.29
CA LEU A 146 1.20 13.64 24.00
C LEU A 146 2.08 13.62 25.25
N LYS A 147 2.22 12.46 25.88
CA LYS A 147 3.00 12.27 27.12
C LYS A 147 4.40 11.72 26.86
N ALA A 148 4.74 11.52 25.59
CA ALA A 148 6.03 10.95 25.22
C ALA A 148 7.14 11.99 25.39
N GLU A 149 8.25 11.57 25.98
CA GLU A 149 9.46 12.38 26.04
C GLU A 149 10.12 12.47 24.65
N SER A 150 10.87 13.52 24.42
CA SER A 150 11.67 13.66 23.20
C SER A 150 12.71 12.54 23.11
N ALA A 151 12.85 11.94 21.94
CA ALA A 151 13.86 10.95 21.73
C ALA A 151 15.27 11.54 21.94
N PRO A 152 16.18 10.84 22.65
CA PRO A 152 17.54 11.32 22.83
C PRO A 152 18.29 11.36 21.49
N SER A 153 19.10 12.40 21.28
CA SER A 153 20.00 12.46 20.14
C SER A 153 21.35 11.80 20.48
N GLY A 154 21.95 11.11 19.52
CA GLY A 154 23.25 10.43 19.72
C GLY A 154 23.38 9.14 18.92
N ARG A 155 24.39 8.34 19.26
CA ARG A 155 24.63 7.00 18.69
C ARG A 155 24.22 5.96 19.72
N PHE A 156 23.21 5.19 19.41
CA PHE A 156 22.66 4.16 20.28
C PHE A 156 22.53 2.84 19.55
N PRO A 157 22.68 1.70 20.23
CA PRO A 157 22.20 0.41 19.73
C PRO A 157 20.67 0.49 19.59
N ILE A 158 20.14 0.02 18.46
CA ILE A 158 18.71 0.06 18.17
C ILE A 158 18.21 -1.37 18.02
N ILE A 159 17.09 -1.69 18.67
CA ILE A 159 16.29 -2.87 18.40
C ILE A 159 15.07 -2.38 17.63
N ALA A 160 15.02 -2.71 16.35
CA ALA A 160 13.88 -2.34 15.49
C ALA A 160 12.81 -3.43 15.55
N ASP A 161 11.56 -3.03 15.70
CA ASP A 161 10.42 -3.93 15.55
C ASP A 161 10.18 -4.30 14.07
N PRO A 162 9.32 -5.29 13.76
CA PRO A 162 9.06 -5.69 12.39
C PRO A 162 8.55 -4.56 11.49
N ASN A 163 7.76 -3.63 12.02
CA ASN A 163 7.21 -2.51 11.23
C ASN A 163 8.34 -1.55 10.82
N LEU A 164 9.17 -1.13 11.77
CA LEU A 164 10.31 -0.27 11.48
C LEU A 164 11.34 -0.96 10.58
N THR A 165 11.63 -2.24 10.84
CA THR A 165 12.57 -3.03 10.02
C THR A 165 12.06 -3.17 8.59
N GLY A 166 10.77 -3.40 8.39
CA GLY A 166 10.15 -3.50 7.06
C GLY A 166 10.33 -2.22 6.25
N VAL A 167 10.03 -1.07 6.83
CA VAL A 167 10.23 0.24 6.19
C VAL A 167 11.72 0.48 5.92
N PHE A 168 12.58 0.21 6.90
CA PHE A 168 14.02 0.41 6.73
C PHE A 168 14.60 -0.41 5.56
N VAL A 169 14.23 -1.69 5.44
CA VAL A 169 14.67 -2.54 4.31
C VAL A 169 14.07 -2.06 2.99
N HIS A 170 12.81 -1.60 2.99
CA HIS A 170 12.17 -1.03 1.81
C HIS A 170 12.95 0.19 1.29
N GLU A 171 13.24 1.15 2.15
CA GLU A 171 13.94 2.38 1.78
C GLU A 171 15.43 2.14 1.44
N ALA A 172 16.12 1.33 2.26
CA ALA A 172 17.57 1.16 2.11
C ALA A 172 17.98 0.18 1.00
N LEU A 173 17.13 -0.82 0.70
CA LEU A 173 17.42 -1.87 -0.28
C LEU A 173 16.37 -1.91 -1.39
N GLY A 174 15.09 -1.87 -1.05
CA GLY A 174 14.00 -2.05 -1.99
C GLY A 174 14.11 -1.10 -3.19
N HIS A 175 14.16 0.18 -2.95
CA HIS A 175 14.34 1.18 -4.02
C HIS A 175 15.68 1.05 -4.75
N ALA A 176 16.75 0.68 -4.06
CA ALA A 176 18.06 0.56 -4.69
C ALA A 176 18.18 -0.61 -5.68
N VAL A 177 17.27 -1.59 -5.64
CA VAL A 177 17.24 -2.73 -6.59
C VAL A 177 16.18 -2.59 -7.68
N GLU A 178 15.48 -1.46 -7.76
CA GLU A 178 14.52 -1.19 -8.84
C GLU A 178 15.21 -1.14 -10.22
N GLY A 179 14.64 -1.85 -11.18
CA GLY A 179 15.26 -2.04 -12.49
C GLY A 179 15.43 -0.76 -13.29
N ASP A 180 14.52 0.19 -13.18
CA ASP A 180 14.58 1.49 -13.82
C ASP A 180 15.72 2.35 -13.26
N LEU A 181 15.92 2.36 -11.93
CA LEU A 181 17.04 3.06 -11.31
C LEU A 181 18.39 2.45 -11.70
N ILE A 182 18.45 1.12 -11.84
CA ILE A 182 19.64 0.43 -12.35
C ILE A 182 19.94 0.84 -13.79
N LEU A 183 18.93 0.89 -14.66
CA LEU A 183 19.07 1.27 -16.06
C LEU A 183 19.50 2.74 -16.23
N GLN A 184 18.97 3.63 -15.40
CA GLN A 184 19.28 5.06 -15.42
C GLN A 184 20.63 5.42 -14.78
N ASN A 185 21.35 4.47 -14.21
CA ASN A 185 22.57 4.64 -13.40
C ASN A 185 22.37 5.43 -12.10
N ASP A 186 21.17 5.45 -11.56
CA ASP A 186 20.82 6.17 -10.33
C ASP A 186 20.93 5.30 -9.07
N SER A 187 21.13 3.99 -9.23
CA SER A 187 21.31 3.07 -8.11
C SER A 187 22.78 2.84 -7.76
N ILE A 188 23.09 2.94 -6.46
CA ILE A 188 24.40 2.55 -5.90
C ILE A 188 24.69 1.05 -6.01
N LEU A 189 23.66 0.23 -6.27
CA LEU A 189 23.78 -1.23 -6.41
C LEU A 189 24.00 -1.68 -7.85
N LYS A 190 24.03 -0.76 -8.82
CA LYS A 190 24.36 -1.09 -10.20
C LYS A 190 25.69 -1.82 -10.26
N ASP A 191 25.75 -2.90 -11.04
CA ASP A 191 26.93 -3.76 -11.26
C ASP A 191 27.45 -4.43 -9.97
N LYS A 192 26.66 -4.49 -8.90
CA LYS A 192 27.03 -5.12 -7.64
C LYS A 192 26.46 -6.53 -7.45
N LEU A 193 25.79 -7.07 -8.46
CA LEU A 193 25.24 -8.43 -8.37
C LEU A 193 26.35 -9.44 -8.06
N GLY A 194 26.14 -10.26 -7.02
CA GLY A 194 27.13 -11.22 -6.52
C GLY A 194 28.26 -10.62 -5.65
N SER A 195 28.28 -9.32 -5.44
CA SER A 195 29.24 -8.65 -4.57
C SER A 195 28.73 -8.53 -3.13
N LYS A 196 29.67 -8.49 -2.18
CA LYS A 196 29.32 -8.15 -0.79
C LYS A 196 29.06 -6.63 -0.70
N ILE A 197 27.92 -6.23 -0.17
CA ILE A 197 27.46 -4.83 -0.10
C ILE A 197 27.32 -4.29 1.34
N GLY A 198 27.66 -5.07 2.35
CA GLY A 198 27.60 -4.69 3.77
C GLY A 198 28.29 -5.68 4.67
#